data_5bb69c9e282beb8e1a25de166cfb2e9c
#
_entry.id   5bb69c9e282beb8e1a25de166cfb2e9c
#
_cell.length_a   1.000
_cell.length_b   1.000
_cell.length_c   1.000
_cell.angle_alpha   90.00
_cell.angle_beta   90.00
_cell.angle_gamma   90.00
#
_symmetry.space_group_name_H-M   'P 1'
#
loop_
_entity.id
_entity.type
_entity.pdbx_description
1 polymer ?
#
loop_
_entity_poly.entity_id
_entity_poly.type
_entity_poly.pdbx_seq_one_letter_code
_entity_poly.pdbx_strand_id
1 'polypeptide(L)'
;MIGLDTNVLVRFLVQDDPDQAAAAAALVTDLTEAEPGFVCREALVELVWVLERAYGLSRADISQAIDGLLEARELVVEIADRVAVAVDRYRKGGPGFADQMIALAGLGAGCRAT
;
A
#
# COMPACT_ATOMS: atom_id res chain seq x y z
N MET A 1 -10.21 -13.55 -7.16
CA MET A 1 -9.38 -12.50 -6.55
C MET A 1 -9.05 -12.91 -5.12
N ILE A 2 -7.82 -12.70 -4.68
CA ILE A 2 -7.35 -13.13 -3.36
C ILE A 2 -7.00 -11.90 -2.55
N GLY A 3 -7.62 -11.74 -1.37
CA GLY A 3 -7.30 -10.64 -0.46
C GLY A 3 -5.92 -10.80 0.15
N LEU A 4 -5.10 -9.76 0.08
CA LEU A 4 -3.77 -9.74 0.69
C LEU A 4 -3.82 -8.92 1.97
N ASP A 5 -3.36 -9.51 3.08
CA ASP A 5 -3.30 -8.76 4.33
C ASP A 5 -1.97 -8.01 4.46
N THR A 6 -1.91 -7.14 5.46
CA THR A 6 -0.74 -6.33 5.71
C THR A 6 0.52 -7.16 5.94
N ASN A 7 0.41 -8.29 6.64
CA ASN A 7 1.57 -9.14 6.94
C ASN A 7 2.20 -9.72 5.67
N VAL A 8 1.38 -10.16 4.72
CA VAL A 8 1.88 -10.68 3.44
C VAL A 8 2.62 -9.58 2.68
N LEU A 9 2.05 -8.37 2.63
CA LEU A 9 2.68 -7.24 1.96
C LEU A 9 4.00 -6.84 2.61
N VAL A 10 4.05 -6.78 3.94
CA VAL A 10 5.28 -6.45 4.68
C VAL A 10 6.37 -7.48 4.38
N ARG A 11 6.04 -8.76 4.48
CA ARG A 11 7.01 -9.85 4.26
C ARG A 11 7.56 -9.84 2.84
N PHE A 12 6.69 -9.54 1.88
CA PHE A 12 7.10 -9.45 0.48
C PHE A 12 8.01 -8.25 0.21
N LEU A 13 7.69 -7.08 0.78
CA LEU A 13 8.42 -5.84 0.53
C LEU A 13 9.73 -5.74 1.32
N VAL A 14 9.75 -6.17 2.58
CA VAL A 14 10.91 -5.98 3.47
C VAL A 14 11.90 -7.15 3.39
N GLN A 15 11.38 -8.38 3.36
CA GLN A 15 12.19 -9.60 3.23
C GLN A 15 13.24 -9.78 4.33
N ASP A 16 12.89 -9.41 5.56
CA ASP A 16 13.79 -9.52 6.72
C ASP A 16 13.86 -10.94 7.31
N ASP A 17 12.90 -11.80 6.98
CA ASP A 17 12.88 -13.21 7.34
C ASP A 17 12.83 -14.05 6.05
N PRO A 18 13.91 -14.80 5.72
CA PRO A 18 13.98 -15.51 4.45
C PRO A 18 12.85 -16.53 4.23
N ASP A 19 12.43 -17.25 5.28
CA ASP A 19 11.37 -18.25 5.14
C ASP A 19 10.01 -17.59 4.91
N GLN A 20 9.71 -16.54 5.66
CA GLN A 20 8.46 -15.78 5.50
C GLN A 20 8.44 -15.01 4.19
N ALA A 21 9.57 -14.44 3.79
CA ALA A 21 9.69 -13.74 2.51
C ALA A 21 9.50 -14.70 1.33
N ALA A 22 10.05 -15.90 1.41
CA ALA A 22 9.89 -16.92 0.37
C ALA A 22 8.42 -17.34 0.25
N ALA A 23 7.72 -17.54 1.37
CA ALA A 23 6.31 -17.90 1.37
C ALA A 23 5.44 -16.77 0.76
N ALA A 24 5.72 -15.51 1.12
CA ALA A 24 5.02 -14.36 0.57
C ALA A 24 5.30 -14.20 -0.93
N ALA A 25 6.55 -14.38 -1.35
CA ALA A 25 6.92 -14.32 -2.77
C ALA A 25 6.24 -15.41 -3.58
N ALA A 26 6.13 -16.63 -3.03
CA ALA A 26 5.44 -17.73 -3.68
C ALA A 26 3.95 -17.41 -3.89
N LEU A 27 3.30 -16.85 -2.87
CA LEU A 27 1.90 -16.44 -2.97
C LEU A 27 1.73 -15.36 -4.05
N VAL A 28 2.57 -14.34 -4.06
CA VAL A 28 2.49 -13.25 -5.04
C VAL A 28 2.80 -13.75 -6.46
N THR A 29 3.74 -14.69 -6.58
CA THR A 29 4.11 -15.27 -7.88
C THR A 29 2.94 -16.03 -8.52
N ASP A 30 2.05 -16.61 -7.71
CA ASP A 30 0.87 -17.33 -8.21
C ASP A 30 -0.25 -16.38 -8.67
N LEU A 31 -0.17 -15.09 -8.37
CA LEU A 31 -1.17 -14.12 -8.79
C LEU A 31 -1.03 -13.82 -10.29
N THR A 32 -2.16 -13.59 -10.93
CA THR A 32 -2.22 -13.22 -12.36
C THR A 32 -3.24 -12.11 -12.55
N GLU A 33 -3.29 -11.53 -13.75
CA GLU A 33 -4.33 -10.55 -14.07
C GLU A 33 -5.73 -11.15 -14.00
N ALA A 34 -5.87 -12.44 -14.31
CA ALA A 34 -7.15 -13.15 -14.25
C ALA A 34 -7.54 -13.51 -12.82
N GLU A 35 -6.55 -13.81 -11.97
CA GLU A 35 -6.73 -14.09 -10.54
C GLU A 35 -5.84 -13.18 -9.73
N PRO A 36 -6.18 -11.89 -9.63
CA PRO A 36 -5.31 -10.91 -8.98
C PRO A 36 -5.39 -10.95 -7.46
N GLY A 37 -4.40 -10.35 -6.82
CA GLY A 37 -4.44 -10.03 -5.40
C GLY A 37 -5.17 -8.71 -5.17
N PHE A 38 -5.97 -8.64 -4.12
CA PHE A 38 -6.68 -7.42 -3.74
C PHE A 38 -6.03 -6.80 -2.51
N VAL A 39 -5.70 -5.51 -2.62
CA VAL A 39 -5.12 -4.72 -1.52
C VAL A 39 -6.16 -3.69 -1.11
N CYS A 40 -6.77 -3.87 0.07
CA CYS A 40 -7.75 -2.92 0.57
C CYS A 40 -7.06 -1.70 1.17
N ARG A 41 -7.82 -0.60 1.26
CA ARG A 41 -7.30 0.68 1.80
C ARG A 41 -6.81 0.55 3.23
N GLU A 42 -7.48 -0.25 4.04
CA GLU A 42 -7.09 -0.48 5.44
C GLU A 42 -5.71 -1.16 5.52
N ALA A 43 -5.49 -2.20 4.71
CA ALA A 43 -4.21 -2.88 4.66
C ALA A 43 -3.10 -1.94 4.20
N LEU A 44 -3.41 -1.06 3.25
CA LEU A 44 -2.43 -0.12 2.71
C LEU A 44 -2.02 0.95 3.73
N VAL A 45 -3.00 1.51 4.45
CA VAL A 45 -2.72 2.48 5.52
C VAL A 45 -1.89 1.83 6.63
N GLU A 46 -2.25 0.62 7.04
CA GLU A 46 -1.49 -0.13 8.04
C GLU A 46 -0.09 -0.46 7.55
N LEU A 47 0.06 -0.82 6.28
CA LEU A 47 1.36 -1.10 5.67
C LEU A 47 2.31 0.10 5.80
N VAL A 48 1.85 1.29 5.44
CA VAL A 48 2.66 2.51 5.56
C VAL A 48 3.07 2.73 7.00
N TRP A 49 2.14 2.59 7.95
CA TRP A 49 2.42 2.76 9.36
C TRP A 49 3.50 1.77 9.85
N VAL A 50 3.39 0.51 9.45
CA VAL A 50 4.38 -0.53 9.83
C VAL A 50 5.74 -0.22 9.23
N LEU A 51 5.80 0.14 7.95
CA LEU A 51 7.06 0.47 7.28
C LEU A 51 7.76 1.67 7.92
N GLU A 52 7.00 2.67 8.37
CA GLU A 52 7.55 3.81 9.09
C GLU A 52 8.02 3.45 10.49
N ARG A 53 7.17 2.79 11.28
CA ARG A 53 7.37 2.59 12.71
C ARG A 53 8.26 1.40 13.04
N ALA A 54 8.03 0.27 12.38
CA ALA A 54 8.78 -0.95 12.68
C ALA A 54 10.08 -1.04 11.90
N TYR A 55 10.15 -0.48 10.70
CA TYR A 55 11.31 -0.61 9.82
C TYR A 55 12.03 0.72 9.57
N GLY A 56 11.49 1.83 9.99
CA GLY A 56 12.14 3.13 9.87
C GLY A 56 12.41 3.58 8.44
N LEU A 57 11.62 3.12 7.48
CA LEU A 57 11.82 3.50 6.08
C LEU A 57 11.44 4.96 5.84
N SER A 58 12.13 5.59 4.90
CA SER A 58 11.86 6.97 4.51
C SER A 58 10.57 7.08 3.71
N ARG A 59 10.00 8.28 3.65
CA ARG A 59 8.84 8.54 2.79
C ARG A 59 9.13 8.23 1.33
N ALA A 60 10.34 8.48 0.87
CA ALA A 60 10.76 8.19 -0.50
C ALA A 60 10.70 6.68 -0.78
N ASP A 61 11.25 5.87 0.13
CA ASP A 61 11.27 4.41 -0.01
C ASP A 61 9.86 3.82 0.06
N ILE A 62 9.05 4.30 1.00
CA ILE A 62 7.67 3.84 1.17
C ILE A 62 6.84 4.20 -0.07
N SER A 63 6.99 5.42 -0.57
CA SER A 63 6.28 5.88 -1.77
C SER A 63 6.63 5.05 -2.98
N GLN A 64 7.90 4.69 -3.13
CA GLN A 64 8.35 3.83 -4.22
C GLN A 64 7.73 2.44 -4.13
N ALA A 65 7.64 1.88 -2.92
CA ALA A 65 6.99 0.58 -2.70
C ALA A 65 5.51 0.62 -3.09
N ILE A 66 4.79 1.68 -2.71
CA ILE A 66 3.38 1.84 -3.07
C ILE A 66 3.20 2.05 -4.57
N ASP A 67 4.07 2.82 -5.21
CA ASP A 67 4.06 2.97 -6.67
C ASP A 67 4.19 1.61 -7.35
N GLY A 68 5.05 0.73 -6.83
CA GLY A 68 5.20 -0.62 -7.33
C GLY A 68 3.92 -1.45 -7.22
N LEU A 69 3.21 -1.33 -6.10
CA LEU A 69 1.92 -2.01 -5.92
C LEU A 69 0.86 -1.50 -6.88
N LEU A 70 0.82 -0.17 -7.11
CA LEU A 70 -0.13 0.44 -8.04
C LEU A 70 0.13 0.06 -9.50
N GLU A 71 1.39 -0.17 -9.87
CA GLU A 71 1.79 -0.52 -11.23
C GLU A 71 1.64 -2.01 -11.54
N ALA A 72 1.58 -2.87 -10.53
CA ALA A 72 1.53 -4.30 -10.70
C ALA A 72 0.20 -4.75 -11.31
N ARG A 73 0.25 -5.42 -12.45
CA ARG A 73 -0.95 -5.88 -13.17
C ARG A 73 -1.68 -6.99 -12.44
N GLU A 74 -0.99 -7.78 -11.65
CA GLU A 74 -1.53 -8.86 -10.85
C GLU A 74 -2.12 -8.40 -9.52
N LEU A 75 -2.14 -7.09 -9.25
CA LEU A 75 -2.74 -6.52 -8.05
C LEU A 75 -3.86 -5.55 -8.40
N VAL A 76 -4.92 -5.59 -7.60
CA VAL A 76 -5.99 -4.60 -7.62
C VAL A 76 -5.92 -3.83 -6.30
N VAL A 77 -5.55 -2.57 -6.37
CA VAL A 77 -5.50 -1.69 -5.21
C VAL A 77 -6.84 -0.96 -5.11
N GLU A 78 -7.49 -1.10 -3.96
CA GLU A 78 -8.78 -0.43 -3.71
C GLU A 78 -8.61 1.09 -3.81
N ILE A 79 -9.54 1.74 -4.54
CA ILE A 79 -9.49 3.19 -4.80
C ILE A 79 -8.12 3.67 -5.27
N ALA A 80 -7.56 2.97 -6.26
CA ALA A 80 -6.19 3.20 -6.74
C ALA A 80 -5.92 4.66 -7.11
N ASP A 81 -6.89 5.36 -7.71
CA ASP A 81 -6.73 6.77 -8.09
C ASP A 81 -6.51 7.67 -6.86
N ARG A 82 -7.27 7.43 -5.79
CA ARG A 82 -7.10 8.16 -4.54
C ARG A 82 -5.75 7.85 -3.90
N VAL A 83 -5.35 6.58 -3.92
CA VAL A 83 -4.06 6.15 -3.37
C VAL A 83 -2.91 6.83 -4.14
N ALA A 84 -3.00 6.93 -5.45
CA ALA A 84 -1.98 7.58 -6.27
C ALA A 84 -1.81 9.05 -5.86
N VAL A 85 -2.90 9.78 -5.66
CA VAL A 85 -2.85 11.17 -5.20
C VAL A 85 -2.29 11.27 -3.79
N ALA A 86 -2.76 10.39 -2.89
CA ALA A 86 -2.31 10.38 -1.49
C ALA A 86 -0.81 10.12 -1.38
N VAL A 87 -0.28 9.17 -2.13
CA VAL A 87 1.15 8.84 -2.09
C VAL A 87 2.00 9.96 -2.69
N ASP A 88 1.53 10.64 -3.71
CA ASP A 88 2.23 11.78 -4.29
C ASP A 88 2.35 12.93 -3.28
N ARG A 89 1.26 13.25 -2.58
CA ARG A 89 1.27 14.26 -1.52
C ARG A 89 2.15 13.86 -0.35
N TYR A 90 2.05 12.60 0.07
CA TYR A 90 2.86 12.04 1.15
C TYR A 90 4.36 12.15 0.84
N ARG A 91 4.74 11.84 -0.39
CA ARG A 91 6.13 11.91 -0.86
C ARG A 91 6.69 13.32 -0.73
N LYS A 92 5.87 14.33 -1.00
CA LYS A 92 6.28 15.75 -0.97
C LYS A 92 6.43 16.30 0.43
N GLY A 93 6.02 15.59 1.46
CA GLY A 93 6.08 16.02 2.85
C GLY A 93 4.74 16.45 3.39
N GLY A 94 4.73 17.06 4.60
CA GLY A 94 3.50 17.48 5.24
C GLY A 94 2.78 16.32 5.95
N PRO A 95 1.43 16.30 5.93
CA PRO A 95 0.66 15.28 6.63
C PRO A 95 1.03 13.85 6.21
N GLY A 96 0.82 12.91 7.13
CA GLY A 96 1.08 11.49 6.88
C GLY A 96 0.14 10.88 5.87
N PHE A 97 0.43 9.65 5.45
CA PHE A 97 -0.34 8.97 4.43
C PHE A 97 -1.81 8.77 4.83
N ALA A 98 -2.04 8.34 6.08
CA ALA A 98 -3.42 8.16 6.59
C ALA A 98 -4.19 9.48 6.54
N ASP A 99 -3.56 10.58 6.94
CA ASP A 99 -4.18 11.91 6.92
C ASP A 99 -4.52 12.34 5.49
N GLN A 100 -3.65 12.06 4.53
CA GLN A 100 -3.92 12.33 3.12
C GLN A 100 -5.10 11.52 2.61
N MET A 101 -5.19 10.24 2.99
CA MET A 101 -6.31 9.37 2.61
C MET A 101 -7.63 9.87 3.18
N ILE A 102 -7.63 10.32 4.44
CA ILE A 102 -8.81 10.87 5.11
C ILE A 102 -9.28 12.15 4.42
N ALA A 103 -8.36 13.06 4.14
CA ALA A 103 -8.69 14.33 3.48
C ALA A 103 -9.29 14.09 2.09
N LEU A 104 -8.71 13.17 1.30
CA LEU A 104 -9.21 12.85 -0.02
C LEU A 104 -10.56 12.13 0.03
N ALA A 105 -10.80 11.29 1.05
CA ALA A 105 -12.08 10.64 1.25
C ALA A 105 -13.17 11.68 1.52
N GLY A 106 -12.90 12.66 2.39
CA GLY A 106 -13.81 13.76 2.69
C GLY A 106 -14.11 14.59 1.44
N LEU A 107 -13.09 14.95 0.70
CA LEU A 107 -13.25 15.70 -0.55
C LEU A 107 -14.11 14.95 -1.56
N GLY A 108 -13.85 13.65 -1.74
CA GLY A 108 -14.62 12.80 -2.65
C GLY A 108 -16.07 12.63 -2.24
N ALA A 109 -16.38 12.75 -0.96
CA ALA A 109 -17.76 12.70 -0.43
C ALA A 109 -18.47 14.07 -0.46
N GLY A 110 -17.76 15.12 -0.89
CA GLY A 110 -18.35 16.45 -0.97
C GLY A 110 -18.26 17.26 0.32
N CYS A 111 -17.40 16.87 1.26
CA CYS A 111 -17.23 17.60 2.51
C CYS A 111 -16.47 18.91 2.29
N ARG A 112 -16.87 19.97 3.01
CA ARG A 112 -16.18 21.27 2.94
C ARG A 112 -14.89 21.27 3.76
N ALA A 113 -14.80 20.41 4.79
CA ALA A 113 -13.67 20.33 5.69
C ALA A 113 -13.54 18.91 6.23
N THR A 114 -12.36 18.56 6.66
CA THR A 114 -12.03 17.28 7.30
C THR A 114 -11.19 17.49 8.55
#